data_c8e3c8cf684b3222871cf92618d6f729
#
_entry.id   c8e3c8cf684b3222871cf92618d6f729
#
_cell.length_a   1.000
_cell.length_b   1.000
_cell.length_c   1.000
_cell.angle_alpha   90.00
_cell.angle_beta   90.00
_cell.angle_gamma   90.00
#
_symmetry.space_group_name_H-M   'P 1'
#
loop_
_entity.id
_entity.type
_entity.pdbx_description
1 polymer ?
#
loop_
_entity_poly.entity_id
_entity_poly.type
_entity_poly.pdbx_seq_one_letter_code
_entity_poly.pdbx_strand_id
1 'polypeptide(L)'
;PPQAAASESRRFRLETAETAKQNAELFAWRDIDNTSLGLWEREQPVLVYNHGEVVNENIPASDHRRARGCYIHPVWGLNGEILTDDFPRDHYHHHGIFWAWPHVGIDGQEHDLWMYDTIKQRFVRWLHRDTGPVASSLAVENGWFVDDRQVMIERVSLRIFKASDDARVIDISLTWIPMAQAITLQGAEDKSYGGLTIRFAPGSRQETVITVPDGRTEQDLPDTPLAWADLTTRFGGAESASGAA
;
A
#
# COMPACT_ATOMS: atom_id res chain seq x y z
N PRO A 1 -4.52 3.05 -21.89
CA PRO A 1 -4.81 2.98 -23.33
C PRO A 1 -4.21 4.20 -24.00
N PRO A 2 -3.56 4.05 -25.19
CA PRO A 2 -3.00 5.19 -25.89
C PRO A 2 -4.08 6.25 -26.13
N GLN A 3 -3.79 7.52 -25.84
CA GLN A 3 -4.70 8.62 -26.10
C GLN A 3 -5.03 8.64 -27.60
N ALA A 4 -6.33 8.50 -27.92
CA ALA A 4 -6.78 8.65 -29.30
C ALA A 4 -6.65 10.12 -29.72
N ALA A 5 -6.19 10.36 -30.94
CA ALA A 5 -6.16 11.71 -31.51
C ALA A 5 -7.59 12.29 -31.54
N ALA A 6 -7.73 13.61 -31.39
CA ALA A 6 -9.04 14.28 -31.22
C ALA A 6 -10.07 14.06 -32.35
N SER A 7 -9.68 13.40 -33.46
CA SER A 7 -10.56 13.05 -34.61
C SER A 7 -10.83 11.56 -34.74
N GLU A 8 -10.33 10.71 -33.83
CA GLU A 8 -10.46 9.25 -33.94
C GLU A 8 -11.65 8.78 -33.09
N SER A 9 -12.67 8.21 -33.73
CA SER A 9 -13.77 7.55 -33.04
C SER A 9 -13.53 6.04 -32.99
N ARG A 10 -13.56 5.43 -31.79
CA ARG A 10 -13.49 3.98 -31.61
C ARG A 10 -14.85 3.44 -31.24
N ARG A 11 -15.30 2.43 -31.95
CA ARG A 11 -16.54 1.71 -31.63
C ARG A 11 -16.17 0.39 -30.95
N PHE A 12 -16.80 0.14 -29.80
CA PHE A 12 -16.68 -1.13 -29.07
C PHE A 12 -18.00 -1.87 -29.17
N ARG A 13 -17.96 -3.19 -29.38
CA ARG A 13 -19.11 -4.07 -29.32
C ARG A 13 -18.95 -5.04 -28.19
N LEU A 14 -19.93 -5.15 -27.33
CA LEU A 14 -20.00 -6.17 -26.30
C LEU A 14 -20.60 -7.44 -26.95
N GLU A 15 -19.87 -8.55 -26.90
CA GLU A 15 -20.35 -9.84 -27.36
C GLU A 15 -20.31 -10.83 -26.21
N THR A 16 -21.31 -11.71 -26.11
CA THR A 16 -21.27 -12.85 -25.20
C THR A 16 -20.25 -13.86 -25.71
N ALA A 17 -19.18 -14.10 -24.97
CA ALA A 17 -18.25 -15.18 -25.30
C ALA A 17 -18.91 -16.51 -24.97
N GLU A 18 -19.11 -17.37 -25.96
CA GLU A 18 -19.38 -18.78 -25.72
C GLU A 18 -18.14 -19.39 -25.06
N THR A 19 -18.30 -19.79 -23.79
CA THR A 19 -17.32 -20.54 -22.97
C THR A 19 -15.88 -20.07 -23.17
N ALA A 20 -15.45 -19.13 -22.33
CA ALA A 20 -14.02 -18.85 -22.19
C ALA A 20 -13.31 -20.18 -21.92
N LYS A 21 -12.44 -20.63 -22.85
CA LYS A 21 -11.45 -21.65 -22.54
C LYS A 21 -10.85 -21.22 -21.21
N GLN A 22 -10.77 -22.12 -20.23
CA GLN A 22 -10.04 -21.90 -18.98
C GLN A 22 -8.59 -21.52 -19.35
N ASN A 23 -8.39 -20.24 -19.60
CA ASN A 23 -7.05 -19.70 -19.62
C ASN A 23 -6.54 -19.87 -18.18
N ALA A 24 -5.34 -20.40 -18.02
CA ALA A 24 -4.69 -20.45 -16.73
C ALA A 24 -4.89 -19.11 -16.02
N GLU A 25 -5.37 -19.15 -14.78
CA GLU A 25 -5.66 -17.95 -14.02
C GLU A 25 -4.45 -17.02 -14.03
N LEU A 26 -4.63 -15.81 -14.55
CA LEU A 26 -3.53 -14.85 -14.65
C LEU A 26 -3.04 -14.44 -13.26
N PHE A 27 -3.99 -14.24 -12.34
CA PHE A 27 -3.73 -13.87 -10.95
C PHE A 27 -4.17 -14.96 -10.00
N ALA A 28 -3.45 -15.10 -8.90
CA ALA A 28 -3.81 -16.01 -7.81
C ALA A 28 -3.55 -15.34 -6.44
N TRP A 29 -4.58 -15.29 -5.61
CA TRP A 29 -4.44 -14.98 -4.19
C TRP A 29 -4.11 -16.28 -3.44
N ARG A 30 -3.07 -16.23 -2.61
CA ARG A 30 -2.62 -17.39 -1.81
C ARG A 30 -2.40 -16.93 -0.37
N ASP A 31 -3.01 -17.64 0.59
CA ASP A 31 -2.69 -17.44 1.99
C ASP A 31 -1.24 -17.92 2.22
N ILE A 32 -0.38 -17.03 2.71
CA ILE A 32 1.02 -17.36 3.03
C ILE A 32 1.05 -18.01 4.41
N ASP A 33 0.35 -17.38 5.35
CA ASP A 33 0.15 -17.85 6.71
C ASP A 33 -1.17 -17.28 7.28
N ASN A 34 -1.34 -17.34 8.61
CA ASN A 34 -2.55 -16.85 9.28
C ASN A 34 -2.65 -15.32 9.35
N THR A 35 -1.62 -14.59 8.93
CA THR A 35 -1.51 -13.13 9.02
C THR A 35 -1.34 -12.45 7.68
N SER A 36 -1.02 -13.21 6.62
CA SER A 36 -0.51 -12.65 5.36
C SER A 36 -1.15 -13.32 4.14
N LEU A 37 -1.67 -12.49 3.23
CA LEU A 37 -2.27 -12.89 1.96
C LEU A 37 -1.47 -12.32 0.80
N GLY A 38 -0.90 -13.19 -0.03
CA GLY A 38 -0.11 -12.79 -1.20
C GLY A 38 -0.88 -12.83 -2.50
N LEU A 39 -0.50 -11.97 -3.44
CA LEU A 39 -0.95 -11.97 -4.83
C LEU A 39 0.19 -12.35 -5.75
N TRP A 40 -0.09 -13.26 -6.66
CA TRP A 40 0.79 -13.64 -7.77
C TRP A 40 0.14 -13.29 -9.10
N GLU A 41 0.95 -12.81 -10.05
CA GLU A 41 0.61 -12.80 -11.46
C GLU A 41 1.39 -13.92 -12.14
N ARG A 42 0.69 -14.99 -12.58
CA ARG A 42 1.32 -16.27 -12.96
C ARG A 42 2.17 -16.82 -11.79
N GLU A 43 3.48 -17.00 -12.00
CA GLU A 43 4.40 -17.44 -10.96
C GLU A 43 5.23 -16.31 -10.31
N GLN A 44 4.97 -15.06 -10.70
CA GLN A 44 5.68 -13.89 -10.16
C GLN A 44 4.91 -13.29 -8.99
N PRO A 45 5.54 -13.10 -7.82
CA PRO A 45 4.90 -12.41 -6.71
C PRO A 45 4.68 -10.93 -7.07
N VAL A 46 3.59 -10.36 -6.59
CA VAL A 46 3.22 -8.97 -6.83
C VAL A 46 3.24 -8.15 -5.55
N LEU A 47 2.48 -8.58 -4.57
CA LEU A 47 2.41 -7.94 -3.25
C LEU A 47 1.89 -8.92 -2.20
N VAL A 48 2.11 -8.55 -0.93
CA VAL A 48 1.48 -9.20 0.23
C VAL A 48 0.69 -8.18 1.03
N TYR A 49 -0.54 -8.51 1.33
CA TYR A 49 -1.36 -7.79 2.31
C TYR A 49 -1.26 -8.49 3.67
N ASN A 50 -0.62 -7.83 4.62
CA ASN A 50 -0.46 -8.30 5.99
C ASN A 50 -1.71 -7.91 6.78
N HIS A 51 -2.70 -8.77 6.81
CA HIS A 51 -3.98 -8.52 7.47
C HIS A 51 -3.92 -8.75 8.98
N GLY A 52 -3.10 -9.67 9.44
CA GLY A 52 -2.85 -9.92 10.85
C GLY A 52 -1.65 -9.14 11.38
N GLU A 53 -1.39 -9.25 12.67
CA GLU A 53 -0.23 -8.61 13.31
C GLU A 53 1.05 -9.39 12.98
N VAL A 54 1.95 -8.75 12.26
CA VAL A 54 3.30 -9.22 11.97
C VAL A 54 4.23 -8.69 13.07
N VAL A 55 5.04 -9.56 13.64
CA VAL A 55 5.98 -9.23 14.73
C VAL A 55 7.41 -9.44 14.27
N ASN A 56 8.25 -8.42 14.39
CA ASN A 56 9.68 -8.56 14.15
C ASN A 56 10.39 -8.97 15.45
N GLU A 57 10.74 -10.25 15.55
CA GLU A 57 11.40 -10.84 16.73
C GLU A 57 12.80 -10.28 17.03
N ASN A 58 13.42 -9.58 16.07
CA ASN A 58 14.72 -8.92 16.28
C ASN A 58 14.62 -7.59 17.03
N ILE A 59 13.38 -7.06 17.20
CA ILE A 59 13.12 -5.85 17.98
C ILE A 59 12.75 -6.26 19.40
N PRO A 60 13.30 -5.60 20.45
CA PRO A 60 13.03 -5.95 21.85
C PRO A 60 11.52 -6.04 22.15
N ALA A 61 11.12 -7.01 22.97
CA ALA A 61 9.72 -7.23 23.34
C ALA A 61 9.08 -6.04 24.06
N SER A 62 9.88 -5.18 24.69
CA SER A 62 9.44 -3.95 25.36
C SER A 62 9.15 -2.80 24.38
N ASP A 63 9.54 -2.92 23.12
CA ASP A 63 9.29 -1.90 22.10
C ASP A 63 8.00 -2.26 21.31
N HIS A 64 6.93 -1.50 21.52
CA HIS A 64 5.65 -1.74 20.86
C HIS A 64 5.72 -1.62 19.34
N ARG A 65 6.72 -0.88 18.80
CA ARG A 65 6.94 -0.71 17.36
C ARG A 65 7.40 -1.98 16.64
N ARG A 66 7.64 -3.06 17.40
CA ARG A 66 7.98 -4.39 16.85
C ARG A 66 6.86 -5.08 16.11
N ALA A 67 5.63 -4.57 16.19
CA ALA A 67 4.45 -5.21 15.64
C ALA A 67 3.64 -4.24 14.77
N ARG A 68 3.07 -4.74 13.67
CA ARG A 68 2.16 -4.00 12.80
C ARG A 68 1.21 -4.96 12.08
N GLY A 69 -0.05 -4.52 11.89
CA GLY A 69 -1.03 -5.17 11.02
C GLY A 69 -1.64 -4.22 10.01
N CYS A 70 -2.42 -4.74 9.07
CA CYS A 70 -3.19 -3.98 8.09
C CYS A 70 -2.34 -3.07 7.18
N TYR A 71 -1.30 -3.64 6.55
CA TYR A 71 -0.39 -2.94 5.64
C TYR A 71 0.06 -3.84 4.49
N ILE A 72 0.73 -3.29 3.49
CA ILE A 72 1.20 -4.01 2.30
C ILE A 72 2.72 -4.08 2.31
N HIS A 73 3.26 -5.28 2.40
CA HIS A 73 4.70 -5.56 2.27
C HIS A 73 4.93 -7.07 2.20
N PRO A 74 5.86 -7.54 1.34
CA PRO A 74 6.58 -6.78 0.32
C PRO A 74 5.72 -6.43 -0.90
N VAL A 75 6.21 -5.47 -1.68
CA VAL A 75 5.76 -5.20 -3.05
C VAL A 75 6.94 -5.47 -3.97
N TRP A 76 6.71 -6.23 -5.05
CA TRP A 76 7.74 -6.57 -6.02
C TRP A 76 7.62 -5.77 -7.31
N GLY A 77 8.75 -5.37 -7.86
CA GLY A 77 8.89 -4.85 -9.20
C GLY A 77 8.77 -5.96 -10.25
N LEU A 78 8.83 -5.56 -11.52
CA LEU A 78 8.63 -6.48 -12.65
C LEU A 78 9.77 -7.49 -12.83
N ASN A 79 10.95 -7.19 -12.31
CA ASN A 79 12.12 -8.08 -12.38
C ASN A 79 12.32 -8.88 -11.08
N GLY A 80 11.35 -8.83 -10.15
CA GLY A 80 11.40 -9.56 -8.88
C GLY A 80 12.14 -8.85 -7.75
N GLU A 81 12.58 -7.60 -7.96
CA GLU A 81 13.15 -6.76 -6.91
C GLU A 81 12.08 -6.35 -5.89
N ILE A 82 12.46 -6.25 -4.61
CA ILE A 82 11.57 -5.76 -3.56
C ILE A 82 11.65 -4.23 -3.52
N LEU A 83 10.50 -3.58 -3.72
CA LEU A 83 10.40 -2.12 -3.80
C LEU A 83 10.17 -1.46 -2.43
N THR A 84 9.69 -2.21 -1.44
CA THR A 84 9.33 -1.68 -0.12
C THR A 84 10.22 -2.24 0.98
N ASP A 85 10.33 -1.52 2.10
CA ASP A 85 11.05 -1.93 3.30
C ASP A 85 10.10 -2.10 4.49
N ASP A 86 10.50 -2.88 5.49
CA ASP A 86 9.67 -3.16 6.66
C ASP A 86 10.53 -3.22 7.94
N PHE A 87 10.07 -2.56 8.98
CA PHE A 87 10.79 -2.44 10.25
C PHE A 87 12.25 -1.99 10.08
N PRO A 88 12.56 -0.93 9.30
CA PRO A 88 13.93 -0.50 9.10
C PRO A 88 14.56 -0.09 10.43
N ARG A 89 15.88 -0.34 10.58
CA ARG A 89 16.60 -0.15 11.85
C ARG A 89 16.54 1.27 12.39
N ASP A 90 16.41 2.25 11.51
CA ASP A 90 16.32 3.67 11.86
C ASP A 90 14.90 4.08 12.28
N HIS A 91 13.86 3.35 11.80
CA HIS A 91 12.45 3.68 12.02
C HIS A 91 11.58 2.41 12.08
N TYR A 92 11.60 1.69 13.18
CA TYR A 92 10.84 0.43 13.36
C TYR A 92 9.33 0.54 13.08
N HIS A 93 8.77 1.74 13.19
CA HIS A 93 7.36 2.04 12.92
C HIS A 93 7.04 2.33 11.43
N HIS A 94 8.03 2.23 10.51
CA HIS A 94 7.78 2.34 9.08
C HIS A 94 7.59 0.95 8.46
N HIS A 95 6.61 0.86 7.56
CA HIS A 95 6.21 -0.41 6.93
C HIS A 95 5.91 -0.17 5.46
N GLY A 96 6.12 -1.11 4.60
CA GLY A 96 5.89 -1.08 3.16
C GLY A 96 4.98 0.04 2.64
N ILE A 97 3.74 -0.27 2.31
CA ILE A 97 2.68 0.72 2.05
C ILE A 97 1.70 0.64 3.22
N PHE A 98 1.62 1.70 4.00
CA PHE A 98 0.76 1.78 5.18
C PHE A 98 0.09 3.15 5.29
N TRP A 99 -0.88 3.28 6.16
CA TRP A 99 -1.59 4.54 6.39
C TRP A 99 -1.86 4.69 7.88
N ALA A 100 -1.44 5.83 8.40
CA ALA A 100 -1.52 6.14 9.81
C ALA A 100 -1.40 7.65 10.04
N TRP A 101 -1.77 8.09 11.23
CA TRP A 101 -1.59 9.47 11.70
C TRP A 101 -0.97 9.47 13.09
N PRO A 102 -0.01 10.39 13.34
CA PRO A 102 0.56 10.54 14.68
C PRO A 102 -0.43 11.16 15.67
N HIS A 103 -1.39 11.96 15.19
CA HIS A 103 -2.38 12.62 16.04
C HIS A 103 -3.79 12.18 15.64
N VAL A 104 -4.36 11.28 16.45
CA VAL A 104 -5.73 10.79 16.32
C VAL A 104 -6.52 11.19 17.56
N GLY A 105 -7.35 12.23 17.46
CA GLY A 105 -8.18 12.72 18.56
C GLY A 105 -9.49 11.97 18.65
N ILE A 106 -9.80 11.38 19.81
CA ILE A 106 -11.02 10.62 20.10
C ILE A 106 -11.51 10.95 21.49
N ASP A 107 -12.74 11.43 21.64
CA ASP A 107 -13.36 11.75 22.95
C ASP A 107 -12.48 12.68 23.82
N GLY A 108 -11.74 13.61 23.20
CA GLY A 108 -10.84 14.54 23.89
C GLY A 108 -9.50 13.93 24.32
N GLN A 109 -9.22 12.71 23.96
CA GLN A 109 -7.93 12.04 24.15
C GLN A 109 -7.18 11.95 22.82
N GLU A 110 -5.84 12.03 22.88
CA GLU A 110 -4.98 11.87 21.73
C GLU A 110 -4.35 10.46 21.73
N HIS A 111 -4.31 9.85 20.54
CA HIS A 111 -3.73 8.56 20.28
C HIS A 111 -2.76 8.64 19.10
N ASP A 112 -1.76 7.77 19.07
CA ASP A 112 -0.75 7.72 18.01
C ASP A 112 -0.85 6.38 17.24
N LEU A 113 -1.51 6.44 16.06
CA LEU A 113 -1.62 5.29 15.16
C LEU A 113 -0.32 5.09 14.36
N TRP A 114 0.47 6.13 14.18
CA TRP A 114 1.75 6.06 13.48
C TRP A 114 2.74 5.17 14.25
N MET A 115 2.83 5.38 15.55
CA MET A 115 3.67 4.57 16.45
C MET A 115 3.03 3.23 16.82
N TYR A 116 1.74 3.03 16.53
CA TYR A 116 0.99 1.79 16.81
C TYR A 116 0.93 1.45 18.32
N ASP A 117 0.79 2.48 19.15
CA ASP A 117 0.81 2.34 20.60
C ASP A 117 -0.59 2.13 21.19
N THR A 118 -1.29 3.22 21.51
CA THR A 118 -2.59 3.17 22.22
C THR A 118 -3.78 2.92 21.31
N ILE A 119 -3.58 3.00 20.00
CA ILE A 119 -4.58 2.69 18.97
C ILE A 119 -3.98 1.76 17.92
N LYS A 120 -4.75 0.76 17.49
CA LYS A 120 -4.27 -0.26 16.54
C LYS A 120 -5.30 -0.54 15.45
N GLN A 121 -4.79 -0.79 14.24
CA GLN A 121 -5.58 -1.39 13.16
C GLN A 121 -5.65 -2.90 13.38
N ARG A 122 -6.86 -3.48 13.22
CA ARG A 122 -7.07 -4.93 13.27
C ARG A 122 -7.95 -5.35 12.13
N PHE A 123 -7.62 -6.46 11.49
CA PHE A 123 -8.46 -7.10 10.48
C PHE A 123 -9.81 -7.50 11.08
N VAL A 124 -10.89 -7.22 10.34
CA VAL A 124 -12.25 -7.61 10.73
C VAL A 124 -12.76 -8.69 9.78
N ARG A 125 -12.74 -8.43 8.45
CA ARG A 125 -13.23 -9.39 7.46
C ARG A 125 -12.81 -9.05 6.04
N TRP A 126 -12.79 -10.05 5.19
CA TRP A 126 -12.72 -9.86 3.75
C TRP A 126 -14.08 -9.39 3.22
N LEU A 127 -14.09 -8.41 2.32
CA LEU A 127 -15.29 -7.95 1.62
C LEU A 127 -15.39 -8.62 0.25
N HIS A 128 -14.29 -8.67 -0.49
CA HIS A 128 -14.17 -9.50 -1.69
C HIS A 128 -12.69 -9.82 -2.01
N ARG A 129 -12.51 -10.85 -2.84
CA ARG A 129 -11.21 -11.29 -3.34
C ARG A 129 -11.43 -11.94 -4.70
N ASP A 130 -11.15 -11.21 -5.77
CA ASP A 130 -11.45 -11.62 -7.13
C ASP A 130 -10.21 -11.57 -8.02
N THR A 131 -10.19 -12.44 -9.02
CA THR A 131 -9.17 -12.49 -10.07
C THR A 131 -9.82 -12.46 -11.44
N GLY A 132 -9.16 -11.79 -12.38
CA GLY A 132 -9.63 -11.69 -13.76
C GLY A 132 -8.48 -11.62 -14.76
N PRO A 133 -8.78 -11.61 -16.07
CA PRO A 133 -7.75 -11.61 -17.12
C PRO A 133 -7.03 -10.27 -17.28
N VAL A 134 -7.56 -9.19 -16.68
CA VAL A 134 -7.03 -7.82 -16.82
C VAL A 134 -6.56 -7.26 -15.50
N ALA A 135 -7.23 -7.63 -14.40
CA ALA A 135 -6.92 -7.14 -13.07
C ALA A 135 -7.35 -8.15 -12.01
N SER A 136 -6.73 -8.05 -10.85
CA SER A 136 -7.16 -8.66 -9.60
C SER A 136 -7.62 -7.59 -8.63
N SER A 137 -8.55 -7.92 -7.75
CA SER A 137 -9.04 -7.00 -6.73
C SER A 137 -9.19 -7.66 -5.36
N LEU A 138 -8.94 -6.87 -4.33
CA LEU A 138 -9.12 -7.23 -2.94
C LEU A 138 -9.85 -6.09 -2.25
N ALA A 139 -10.85 -6.39 -1.44
CA ALA A 139 -11.37 -5.43 -0.48
C ALA A 139 -11.46 -6.06 0.90
N VAL A 140 -11.05 -5.30 1.89
CA VAL A 140 -10.99 -5.71 3.29
C VAL A 140 -11.59 -4.63 4.17
N GLU A 141 -12.25 -5.06 5.23
CA GLU A 141 -12.68 -4.20 6.32
C GLU A 141 -11.79 -4.47 7.52
N ASN A 142 -11.11 -3.43 7.95
CA ASN A 142 -10.36 -3.37 9.19
C ASN A 142 -11.12 -2.50 10.19
N GLY A 143 -10.73 -2.53 11.44
CA GLY A 143 -11.16 -1.59 12.46
C GLY A 143 -9.99 -0.91 13.12
N TRP A 144 -10.17 0.33 13.58
CA TRP A 144 -9.25 0.95 14.52
C TRP A 144 -9.78 0.72 15.92
N PHE A 145 -8.93 0.27 16.81
CA PHE A 145 -9.26 -0.11 18.16
C PHE A 145 -8.42 0.64 19.18
N VAL A 146 -9.07 1.23 20.15
CA VAL A 146 -8.47 1.67 21.42
C VAL A 146 -8.81 0.60 22.43
N ASP A 147 -7.83 -0.14 22.91
CA ASP A 147 -7.99 -1.40 23.62
C ASP A 147 -8.89 -2.38 22.82
N ASP A 148 -10.06 -2.74 23.32
CA ASP A 148 -11.02 -3.61 22.63
C ASP A 148 -12.22 -2.85 22.03
N ARG A 149 -12.25 -1.53 22.16
CA ARG A 149 -13.31 -0.69 21.61
C ARG A 149 -12.98 -0.31 20.18
N GLN A 150 -13.77 -0.76 19.22
CA GLN A 150 -13.67 -0.28 17.83
C GLN A 150 -14.19 1.15 17.74
N VAL A 151 -13.38 2.05 17.18
CA VAL A 151 -13.66 3.48 17.03
C VAL A 151 -13.84 3.91 15.57
N MET A 152 -13.28 3.15 14.64
CA MET A 152 -13.31 3.44 13.19
C MET A 152 -13.53 2.15 12.41
N ILE A 153 -14.34 2.19 11.38
CA ILE A 153 -14.33 1.21 10.29
C ILE A 153 -13.39 1.73 9.22
N GLU A 154 -12.44 0.91 8.81
CA GLU A 154 -11.53 1.18 7.72
C GLU A 154 -11.79 0.20 6.58
N ARG A 155 -12.06 0.69 5.38
CA ARG A 155 -12.16 -0.15 4.18
C ARG A 155 -11.01 0.14 3.25
N VAL A 156 -10.30 -0.91 2.91
CA VAL A 156 -9.19 -0.90 1.95
C VAL A 156 -9.64 -1.64 0.71
N SER A 157 -9.54 -0.99 -0.44
CA SER A 157 -9.75 -1.64 -1.73
C SER A 157 -8.50 -1.52 -2.58
N LEU A 158 -8.03 -2.64 -3.06
CA LEU A 158 -6.88 -2.74 -3.97
C LEU A 158 -7.37 -3.23 -5.32
N ARG A 159 -6.87 -2.62 -6.40
CA ARG A 159 -7.00 -3.13 -7.76
C ARG A 159 -5.62 -3.17 -8.40
N ILE A 160 -5.20 -4.34 -8.76
CA ILE A 160 -3.89 -4.62 -9.31
C ILE A 160 -4.08 -5.02 -10.78
N PHE A 161 -3.58 -4.20 -11.69
CA PHE A 161 -3.69 -4.46 -13.11
C PHE A 161 -2.59 -5.42 -13.59
N LYS A 162 -2.93 -6.14 -14.65
CA LYS A 162 -1.96 -6.93 -15.39
C LYS A 162 -0.79 -6.04 -15.79
N ALA A 163 0.43 -6.50 -15.52
CA ALA A 163 1.63 -5.80 -15.94
C ALA A 163 1.68 -5.65 -17.48
N SER A 164 2.13 -4.48 -17.94
CA SER A 164 2.70 -4.31 -19.27
C SER A 164 4.17 -4.76 -19.25
N ASP A 165 4.90 -4.53 -20.34
CA ASP A 165 6.30 -4.90 -20.43
C ASP A 165 7.20 -4.05 -19.48
N ASP A 166 6.73 -2.85 -19.11
CA ASP A 166 7.50 -1.83 -18.39
C ASP A 166 6.83 -1.28 -17.12
N ALA A 167 5.55 -1.57 -16.89
CA ALA A 167 4.82 -0.99 -15.77
C ALA A 167 3.74 -1.91 -15.19
N ARG A 168 3.47 -1.74 -13.90
CA ARG A 168 2.29 -2.25 -13.20
C ARG A 168 1.59 -1.11 -12.49
N VAL A 169 0.27 -1.07 -12.61
CA VAL A 169 -0.58 -0.12 -11.90
C VAL A 169 -1.24 -0.82 -10.71
N ILE A 170 -1.21 -0.18 -9.56
CA ILE A 170 -1.89 -0.58 -8.34
C ILE A 170 -2.72 0.59 -7.86
N ASP A 171 -4.05 0.46 -7.91
CA ASP A 171 -4.96 1.44 -7.31
C ASP A 171 -5.22 1.07 -5.85
N ILE A 172 -5.08 2.03 -4.96
CA ILE A 172 -5.39 1.91 -3.54
C ILE A 172 -6.49 2.91 -3.19
N SER A 173 -7.61 2.42 -2.66
CA SER A 173 -8.69 3.26 -2.16
C SER A 173 -8.91 2.99 -0.67
N LEU A 174 -8.86 4.04 0.12
CA LEU A 174 -9.03 4.00 1.57
C LEU A 174 -10.29 4.78 1.97
N THR A 175 -11.11 4.18 2.82
CA THR A 175 -12.33 4.82 3.34
C THR A 175 -12.36 4.65 4.85
N TRP A 176 -12.48 5.75 5.57
CA TRP A 176 -12.59 5.77 7.02
C TRP A 176 -13.98 6.23 7.44
N ILE A 177 -14.64 5.46 8.30
CA ILE A 177 -16.00 5.71 8.79
C ILE A 177 -15.94 5.73 10.32
N PRO A 178 -15.95 6.91 10.94
CA PRO A 178 -16.05 7.00 12.41
C PRO A 178 -17.30 6.29 12.91
N MET A 179 -17.23 5.64 14.06
CA MET A 179 -18.39 4.96 14.63
C MET A 179 -19.29 5.95 15.39
N ALA A 180 -19.31 5.90 16.71
CA ALA A 180 -20.25 6.71 17.52
C ALA A 180 -19.75 8.11 17.84
N GLN A 181 -18.45 8.39 17.72
CA GLN A 181 -17.80 9.64 18.11
C GLN A 181 -17.11 10.31 16.92
N ALA A 182 -16.91 11.60 17.01
CA ALA A 182 -16.06 12.35 16.06
C ALA A 182 -14.60 11.94 16.28
N ILE A 183 -13.88 11.82 15.17
CA ILE A 183 -12.44 11.54 15.16
C ILE A 183 -11.74 12.65 14.38
N THR A 184 -10.66 13.18 14.93
CA THR A 184 -9.79 14.11 14.24
C THR A 184 -8.50 13.41 13.84
N LEU A 185 -8.02 13.69 12.63
CA LEU A 185 -6.78 13.17 12.08
C LEU A 185 -5.88 14.34 11.73
N GLN A 186 -4.66 14.35 12.27
CA GLN A 186 -3.70 15.42 12.00
C GLN A 186 -2.32 14.81 11.76
N GLY A 187 -1.60 15.35 10.78
CA GLY A 187 -0.19 15.02 10.51
C GLY A 187 0.75 15.57 11.58
N ALA A 188 2.01 15.17 11.54
CA ALA A 188 3.03 15.70 12.44
C ALA A 188 3.24 17.19 12.19
N GLU A 189 3.39 17.96 13.27
CA GLU A 189 3.75 19.36 13.18
C GLU A 189 5.09 19.53 12.46
N ASP A 190 5.21 20.59 11.66
CA ASP A 190 6.41 20.98 10.90
C ASP A 190 6.91 19.98 9.84
N LYS A 191 6.33 18.78 9.77
CA LYS A 191 6.73 17.73 8.82
C LYS A 191 5.58 17.21 7.96
N SER A 192 4.34 17.42 8.39
CA SER A 192 3.09 17.08 7.69
C SER A 192 2.96 15.60 7.28
N TYR A 193 3.75 14.68 7.85
CA TYR A 193 3.56 13.26 7.56
C TYR A 193 2.32 12.73 8.29
N GLY A 194 1.58 11.91 7.57
CA GLY A 194 0.34 11.29 8.01
C GLY A 194 -0.48 10.87 6.80
N GLY A 195 -1.32 9.85 6.94
CA GLY A 195 -2.08 9.29 5.83
C GLY A 195 -1.34 8.16 5.13
N LEU A 196 -1.56 8.03 3.81
CA LEU A 196 -0.91 7.00 3.00
C LEU A 196 0.59 7.29 2.88
N THR A 197 1.38 6.30 3.23
CA THR A 197 2.84 6.40 3.25
C THR A 197 3.45 5.16 2.60
N ILE A 198 4.54 5.35 1.87
CA ILE A 198 5.33 4.28 1.28
C ILE A 198 6.74 4.33 1.87
N ARG A 199 7.16 3.27 2.53
CA ARG A 199 8.55 3.05 2.91
C ARG A 199 9.22 2.23 1.81
N PHE A 200 9.99 2.90 0.96
CA PHE A 200 10.74 2.22 -0.08
C PHE A 200 11.94 1.44 0.49
N ALA A 201 12.25 0.33 -0.15
CA ALA A 201 13.46 -0.42 0.13
C ALA A 201 14.71 0.45 -0.11
N PRO A 202 15.80 0.23 0.65
CA PRO A 202 17.03 0.96 0.41
C PRO A 202 17.53 0.74 -1.02
N GLY A 203 17.65 1.83 -1.76
CA GLY A 203 18.26 1.85 -3.08
C GLY A 203 19.69 2.41 -3.03
N SER A 204 20.32 2.54 -4.19
CA SER A 204 21.58 3.24 -4.31
C SER A 204 21.39 4.73 -4.03
N ARG A 205 21.97 5.25 -2.94
CA ARG A 205 21.87 6.68 -2.59
C ARG A 205 22.34 7.60 -3.72
N GLN A 206 23.31 7.18 -4.52
CA GLN A 206 23.85 7.96 -5.62
C GLN A 206 22.92 7.98 -6.86
N GLU A 207 22.02 7.00 -6.96
CA GLU A 207 21.11 6.82 -8.09
C GLU A 207 19.65 7.10 -7.72
N THR A 208 19.36 7.42 -6.44
CA THR A 208 18.01 7.76 -6.02
C THR A 208 17.66 9.17 -6.45
N VAL A 209 16.57 9.30 -7.19
CA VAL A 209 16.04 10.56 -7.69
C VAL A 209 14.56 10.65 -7.30
N ILE A 210 14.17 11.77 -6.73
CA ILE A 210 12.77 12.12 -6.49
C ILE A 210 12.39 13.18 -7.50
N THR A 211 11.30 12.93 -8.24
CA THR A 211 10.77 13.86 -9.24
C THR A 211 9.33 14.20 -8.87
N VAL A 212 9.01 15.48 -8.97
CA VAL A 212 7.68 16.06 -8.71
C VAL A 212 7.28 16.92 -9.92
N PRO A 213 6.05 17.47 -10.03
CA PRO A 213 5.64 18.26 -11.18
C PRO A 213 6.62 19.38 -11.59
N ASP A 214 7.28 20.00 -10.62
CA ASP A 214 8.22 21.09 -10.85
C ASP A 214 9.67 20.65 -11.16
N GLY A 215 9.93 19.34 -11.21
CA GLY A 215 11.23 18.76 -11.52
C GLY A 215 11.81 17.91 -10.39
N ARG A 216 13.13 17.71 -10.40
CA ARG A 216 13.83 16.93 -9.36
C ARG A 216 13.95 17.70 -8.08
N THR A 217 13.82 17.01 -6.96
CA THR A 217 13.99 17.59 -5.62
C THR A 217 14.88 16.71 -4.73
N GLU A 218 15.67 17.34 -3.86
CA GLU A 218 16.42 16.72 -2.78
C GLU A 218 15.91 17.20 -1.40
N GLN A 219 14.86 18.03 -1.42
CA GLN A 219 14.31 18.67 -0.21
C GLN A 219 13.02 17.98 0.20
N ASP A 220 12.78 17.95 1.51
CA ASP A 220 11.46 17.69 2.05
C ASP A 220 10.49 18.78 1.59
N LEU A 221 9.28 18.39 1.20
CA LEU A 221 8.24 19.29 0.72
C LEU A 221 7.01 19.22 1.66
N PRO A 222 7.15 19.63 2.94
CA PRO A 222 6.04 19.64 3.86
C PRO A 222 4.97 20.63 3.38
N ASP A 223 3.71 20.32 3.63
CA ASP A 223 2.55 21.15 3.29
C ASP A 223 2.44 21.58 1.82
N THR A 224 3.11 20.86 0.93
CA THR A 224 3.11 21.12 -0.51
C THR A 224 2.17 20.14 -1.22
N PRO A 225 0.98 20.57 -1.69
CA PRO A 225 0.11 19.70 -2.48
C PRO A 225 0.77 19.36 -3.82
N LEU A 226 1.01 18.08 -4.07
CA LEU A 226 1.57 17.57 -5.30
C LEU A 226 0.54 16.72 -6.03
N ALA A 227 0.48 16.86 -7.37
CA ALA A 227 -0.38 16.02 -8.19
C ALA A 227 0.15 14.58 -8.30
N TRP A 228 1.47 14.42 -8.21
CA TRP A 228 2.19 13.15 -8.23
C TRP A 228 3.61 13.34 -7.67
N ALA A 229 4.23 12.25 -7.27
CA ALA A 229 5.66 12.18 -6.97
C ALA A 229 6.19 10.85 -7.51
N ASP A 230 7.41 10.84 -8.03
CA ASP A 230 8.13 9.68 -8.52
C ASP A 230 9.41 9.47 -7.71
N LEU A 231 9.70 8.24 -7.34
CA LEU A 231 10.97 7.83 -6.79
C LEU A 231 11.61 6.81 -7.73
N THR A 232 12.71 7.19 -8.33
CA THR A 232 13.52 6.31 -9.17
C THR A 232 14.81 5.96 -8.47
N THR A 233 15.13 4.67 -8.39
CA THR A 233 16.40 4.16 -7.82
C THR A 233 16.70 2.76 -8.35
N ARG A 234 17.88 2.23 -8.04
CA ARG A 234 18.19 0.81 -8.26
C ARG A 234 17.90 0.04 -6.97
N PHE A 235 16.82 -0.77 -7.00
CA PHE A 235 16.44 -1.65 -5.89
C PHE A 235 17.19 -2.99 -5.96
N GLY A 236 17.59 -3.54 -4.82
CA GLY A 236 17.98 -4.93 -4.63
C GLY A 236 19.06 -5.49 -5.55
N GLY A 237 19.92 -4.65 -6.16
CA GLY A 237 20.93 -5.10 -7.10
C GLY A 237 20.41 -5.42 -8.50
N ALA A 238 19.21 -4.98 -8.86
CA ALA A 238 18.69 -5.07 -10.23
C ALA A 238 19.64 -4.40 -11.23
N GLU A 239 19.76 -4.96 -12.43
CA GLU A 239 20.63 -4.40 -13.48
C GLU A 239 20.11 -3.05 -14.01
N SER A 240 18.81 -2.82 -13.93
CA SER A 240 18.14 -1.57 -14.32
C SER A 240 17.54 -0.85 -13.13
N ALA A 241 17.44 0.47 -13.22
CA ALA A 241 16.70 1.25 -12.22
C ALA A 241 15.20 0.98 -12.34
N SER A 242 14.54 0.84 -11.20
CA SER A 242 13.08 0.76 -11.09
C SER A 242 12.55 2.03 -10.45
N GLY A 243 11.35 2.46 -10.82
CA GLY A 243 10.69 3.65 -10.30
C GLY A 243 9.28 3.35 -9.82
N ALA A 244 8.77 4.21 -8.93
CA ALA A 244 7.39 4.21 -8.47
C ALA A 244 6.84 5.65 -8.46
N ALA A 245 5.64 5.83 -8.99
CA ALA A 245 4.97 7.13 -9.10
C ALA A 245 3.51 7.07 -8.65
#